data_ca457d2d6400f8c4bf0220f7bf1e8a42
#
_entry.id   ca457d2d6400f8c4bf0220f7bf1e8a42
#
_cell.length_a   1.000
_cell.length_b   1.000
_cell.length_c   1.000
_cell.angle_alpha   90.00
_cell.angle_beta   90.00
_cell.angle_gamma   90.00
#
_symmetry.space_group_name_H-M   'P 1'
#
loop_
_entity.id
_entity.type
_entity.pdbx_description
1 polymer ?
#
loop_
_entity_poly.entity_id
_entity_poly.type
_entity_poly.pdbx_seq_one_letter_code
_entity_poly.pdbx_strand_id
1 'polypeptide(L)'
;MGKNTSKPYKSSKEAGFAANEPTVYYVENKPTPLNVLTSFEKMQIIKRGISKRYLESFKKATSLDYASLADALLVTRATLINKKGDQKFNDQVSERIVSIADLYAFGYEVFEDKTRFNEWMFLPNQGLGGEVPFSIVNNQYGREEIKNLIGRIAYGVYS
;
A
#
# COMPACT_ATOMS: atom_id res chain seq x y z
N MET A 1 -9.52 -23.76 42.19
CA MET A 1 -10.07 -23.29 40.92
C MET A 1 -9.43 -21.95 40.58
N GLY A 2 -8.37 -21.97 39.82
CA GLY A 2 -7.69 -20.77 39.34
C GLY A 2 -8.49 -20.11 38.22
N LYS A 3 -8.99 -18.92 38.44
CA LYS A 3 -9.51 -18.07 37.36
C LYS A 3 -8.31 -17.61 36.53
N ASN A 4 -8.12 -18.24 35.42
CA ASN A 4 -7.13 -17.79 34.42
C ASN A 4 -7.71 -16.55 33.71
N THR A 5 -7.49 -15.40 34.31
CA THR A 5 -7.76 -14.12 33.65
C THR A 5 -6.57 -13.83 32.75
N SER A 6 -6.56 -14.42 31.55
CA SER A 6 -5.71 -13.94 30.49
C SER A 6 -6.15 -12.51 30.16
N LYS A 7 -5.39 -11.52 30.63
CA LYS A 7 -5.55 -10.15 30.19
C LYS A 7 -5.36 -10.14 28.67
N PRO A 8 -6.27 -9.54 27.89
CA PRO A 8 -6.05 -9.40 26.46
C PRO A 8 -4.73 -8.65 26.26
N TYR A 9 -3.86 -9.24 25.45
CA TYR A 9 -2.62 -8.61 25.00
C TYR A 9 -2.98 -7.30 24.28
N LYS A 10 -2.89 -6.19 24.98
CA LYS A 10 -2.91 -4.87 24.35
C LYS A 10 -1.54 -4.68 23.73
N SER A 11 -1.45 -4.94 22.45
CA SER A 11 -0.29 -4.59 21.66
C SER A 11 -0.08 -3.08 21.80
N SER A 12 1.05 -2.70 22.39
CA SER A 12 1.45 -1.29 22.50
C SER A 12 1.60 -0.61 21.13
N LYS A 13 1.54 -1.37 20.05
CA LYS A 13 1.51 -0.90 18.67
C LYS A 13 0.15 -0.34 18.25
N GLU A 14 -0.96 -0.82 18.81
CA GLU A 14 -2.30 -0.31 18.47
C GLU A 14 -2.54 1.12 18.95
N ALA A 15 -2.00 1.49 20.11
CA ALA A 15 -2.14 2.83 20.64
C ALA A 15 -1.25 3.87 19.92
N GLY A 16 -0.09 3.46 19.37
CA GLY A 16 0.80 4.32 18.61
C GLY A 16 0.35 4.57 17.16
N PHE A 17 -0.36 3.60 16.59
CA PHE A 17 -0.86 3.69 15.22
C PHE A 17 -2.02 4.67 15.04
N ALA A 18 -2.84 4.84 16.07
CA ALA A 18 -4.03 5.69 16.00
C ALA A 18 -3.69 7.18 15.90
N ALA A 19 -2.48 7.62 16.29
CA ALA A 19 -2.21 9.03 16.50
C ALA A 19 -1.28 9.68 15.45
N ASN A 20 -0.28 9.01 14.86
CA ASN A 20 0.78 9.72 14.17
C ASN A 20 1.44 9.05 12.95
N GLU A 21 1.08 7.83 12.55
CA GLU A 21 1.68 7.22 11.37
C GLU A 21 0.67 6.97 10.26
N PRO A 22 0.93 7.48 9.04
CA PRO A 22 0.12 7.14 7.87
C PRO A 22 0.27 5.66 7.56
N THR A 23 -0.85 4.95 7.59
CA THR A 23 -0.90 3.50 7.46
C THR A 23 -1.08 3.07 6.00
N VAL A 24 0.00 2.89 5.29
CA VAL A 24 -0.02 2.19 3.98
C VAL A 24 -0.46 0.74 4.15
N TYR A 25 -0.22 0.17 5.31
CA TYR A 25 -0.54 -1.22 5.61
C TYR A 25 -2.01 -1.50 5.91
N TYR A 26 -2.77 -0.46 6.27
CA TYR A 26 -4.11 -0.63 6.81
C TYR A 26 -5.13 0.10 5.96
N VAL A 27 -6.28 -0.45 5.81
CA VAL A 27 -7.42 0.19 5.17
C VAL A 27 -8.45 0.54 6.24
N GLU A 28 -8.82 1.82 6.27
CA GLU A 28 -9.97 2.34 7.00
C GLU A 28 -10.32 1.60 8.31
N ASN A 29 -9.64 1.95 9.39
CA ASN A 29 -9.90 1.42 10.73
C ASN A 29 -9.71 -0.10 10.93
N LYS A 30 -9.18 -0.82 9.96
CA LYS A 30 -8.82 -2.23 10.15
C LYS A 30 -7.35 -2.33 10.58
N PRO A 31 -7.05 -2.96 11.72
CA PRO A 31 -5.68 -3.14 12.19
C PRO A 31 -4.91 -4.23 11.43
N THR A 32 -5.38 -4.64 10.25
CA THR A 32 -4.79 -5.73 9.47
C THR A 32 -4.11 -5.16 8.23
N PRO A 33 -2.82 -5.47 7.99
CA PRO A 33 -2.11 -5.05 6.79
C PRO A 33 -2.80 -5.55 5.51
N LEU A 34 -2.79 -4.73 4.45
CA LEU A 34 -3.43 -5.07 3.17
C LEU A 34 -2.90 -6.37 2.56
N ASN A 35 -1.59 -6.60 2.64
CA ASN A 35 -0.97 -7.78 2.05
C ASN A 35 -1.36 -9.11 2.68
N VAL A 36 -1.96 -9.10 3.88
CA VAL A 36 -2.48 -10.31 4.54
C VAL A 36 -3.99 -10.48 4.40
N LEU A 37 -4.69 -9.51 3.81
CA LEU A 37 -6.11 -9.63 3.52
C LEU A 37 -6.36 -10.59 2.35
N THR A 38 -7.47 -11.32 2.43
CA THR A 38 -7.95 -12.15 1.32
C THR A 38 -8.38 -11.29 0.13
N SER A 39 -8.40 -11.89 -1.05
CA SER A 39 -8.92 -11.21 -2.26
C SER A 39 -10.37 -10.76 -2.07
N PHE A 40 -11.19 -11.55 -1.35
CA PHE A 40 -12.58 -11.18 -1.07
C PHE A 40 -12.68 -9.94 -0.18
N GLU A 41 -11.86 -9.83 0.87
CA GLU A 41 -11.81 -8.64 1.74
C GLU A 41 -11.36 -7.41 0.96
N LYS A 42 -10.34 -7.54 0.12
CA LYS A 42 -9.87 -6.44 -0.77
C LYS A 42 -10.99 -6.00 -1.73
N MET A 43 -11.71 -6.95 -2.31
CA MET A 43 -12.87 -6.65 -3.17
C MET A 43 -13.96 -5.88 -2.42
N GLN A 44 -14.26 -6.23 -1.17
CA GLN A 44 -15.23 -5.52 -0.35
C GLN A 44 -14.79 -4.08 -0.04
N ILE A 45 -13.50 -3.88 0.20
CA ILE A 45 -12.91 -2.56 0.43
C ILE A 45 -13.05 -1.69 -0.83
N ILE A 46 -12.73 -2.25 -1.99
CA ILE A 46 -12.86 -1.56 -3.29
C ILE A 46 -14.31 -1.13 -3.54
N LYS A 47 -15.28 -2.02 -3.30
CA LYS A 47 -16.71 -1.71 -3.46
C LYS A 47 -17.19 -0.58 -2.55
N ARG A 48 -16.65 -0.47 -1.35
CA ARG A 48 -16.95 0.65 -0.44
C ARG A 48 -16.31 1.96 -0.89
N GLY A 49 -15.33 1.90 -1.77
CA GLY A 49 -14.55 3.03 -2.25
C GLY A 49 -13.48 3.47 -1.24
N ILE A 50 -12.34 3.92 -1.77
CA ILE A 50 -11.24 4.49 -0.99
C ILE A 50 -11.46 5.99 -0.84
N SER A 51 -11.29 6.49 0.38
CA SER A 51 -11.43 7.91 0.68
C SER A 51 -10.20 8.73 0.29
N LYS A 52 -10.41 10.02 0.07
CA LYS A 52 -9.32 10.99 -0.08
C LYS A 52 -8.40 10.99 1.14
N ARG A 53 -8.95 10.88 2.33
CA ARG A 53 -8.19 10.81 3.59
C ARG A 53 -7.19 9.64 3.58
N TYR A 54 -7.62 8.48 3.11
CA TYR A 54 -6.73 7.33 2.96
C TYR A 54 -5.61 7.61 1.95
N LEU A 55 -5.95 8.19 0.79
CA LEU A 55 -4.96 8.54 -0.23
C LEU A 55 -3.91 9.52 0.31
N GLU A 56 -4.30 10.50 1.13
CA GLU A 56 -3.36 11.43 1.76
C GLU A 56 -2.40 10.71 2.72
N SER A 57 -2.92 9.77 3.51
CA SER A 57 -2.08 8.94 4.38
C SER A 57 -1.11 8.08 3.59
N PHE A 58 -1.57 7.48 2.51
CA PHE A 58 -0.74 6.71 1.59
C PHE A 58 0.35 7.56 0.95
N LYS A 59 -0.01 8.73 0.42
CA LYS A 59 0.90 9.72 -0.15
C LYS A 59 2.02 10.09 0.82
N LYS A 60 1.67 10.37 2.07
CA LYS A 60 2.63 10.72 3.11
C LYS A 60 3.58 9.57 3.44
N ALA A 61 3.07 8.36 3.59
CA ALA A 61 3.87 7.18 3.93
C ALA A 61 4.87 6.80 2.83
N THR A 62 4.47 6.94 1.56
CA THR A 62 5.26 6.57 0.40
C THR A 62 6.16 7.70 -0.11
N SER A 63 6.00 8.92 0.41
CA SER A 63 6.68 10.12 -0.08
C SER A 63 6.38 10.43 -1.56
N LEU A 64 5.25 9.94 -2.09
CA LEU A 64 4.81 10.23 -3.45
C LEU A 64 4.19 11.61 -3.53
N ASP A 65 4.41 12.29 -4.65
CA ASP A 65 3.72 13.53 -4.97
C ASP A 65 2.43 13.27 -5.77
N TYR A 66 1.62 14.30 -5.98
CA TYR A 66 0.39 14.17 -6.76
C TYR A 66 0.64 13.83 -8.23
N ALA A 67 1.77 14.25 -8.80
CA ALA A 67 2.12 13.92 -10.17
C ALA A 67 2.35 12.41 -10.33
N SER A 68 3.18 11.83 -9.45
CA SER A 68 3.44 10.38 -9.43
C SER A 68 2.17 9.57 -9.15
N LEU A 69 1.34 10.01 -8.19
CA LEU A 69 0.07 9.35 -7.89
C LEU A 69 -0.91 9.43 -9.06
N ALA A 70 -1.00 10.57 -9.74
CA ALA A 70 -1.86 10.72 -10.91
C ALA A 70 -1.47 9.76 -12.04
N ASP A 71 -0.18 9.63 -12.31
CA ASP A 71 0.36 8.69 -13.29
C ASP A 71 0.08 7.22 -12.89
N ALA A 72 0.34 6.86 -11.63
CA ALA A 72 0.11 5.50 -11.12
C ALA A 72 -1.37 5.12 -11.11
N LEU A 73 -2.25 6.07 -10.83
CA LEU A 73 -3.70 5.86 -10.74
C LEU A 73 -4.44 6.10 -12.06
N LEU A 74 -3.75 6.56 -13.10
CA LEU A 74 -4.30 6.88 -14.42
C LEU A 74 -5.44 7.92 -14.35
N VAL A 75 -5.22 8.96 -13.59
CA VAL A 75 -6.13 10.11 -13.42
C VAL A 75 -5.35 11.41 -13.54
N THR A 76 -6.07 12.54 -13.62
CA THR A 76 -5.43 13.85 -13.56
C THR A 76 -5.09 14.24 -12.13
N ARG A 77 -4.09 15.10 -11.94
CA ARG A 77 -3.79 15.68 -10.63
C ARG A 77 -5.01 16.41 -10.03
N ALA A 78 -5.76 17.12 -10.88
CA ALA A 78 -6.98 17.80 -10.46
C ALA A 78 -8.01 16.84 -9.85
N THR A 79 -8.18 15.64 -10.41
CA THR A 79 -9.05 14.60 -9.87
C THR A 79 -8.67 14.24 -8.45
N LEU A 80 -7.37 14.14 -8.15
CA LEU A 80 -6.88 13.83 -6.81
C LEU A 80 -7.01 15.02 -5.86
N ILE A 81 -6.64 16.22 -6.31
CA ILE A 81 -6.59 17.43 -5.48
C ILE A 81 -8.00 17.90 -5.10
N ASN A 82 -8.96 17.79 -6.03
CA ASN A 82 -10.31 18.33 -5.82
C ASN A 82 -11.16 17.51 -4.86
N LYS A 83 -10.86 16.22 -4.65
CA LYS A 83 -11.52 15.45 -3.60
C LYS A 83 -11.06 15.90 -2.21
N LYS A 84 -11.97 15.84 -1.25
CA LYS A 84 -11.73 16.30 0.12
C LYS A 84 -12.18 15.25 1.15
N GLY A 85 -11.44 15.16 2.26
CA GLY A 85 -11.82 14.41 3.45
C GLY A 85 -12.22 12.96 3.15
N ASP A 86 -13.46 12.63 3.46
CA ASP A 86 -14.00 11.27 3.34
C ASP A 86 -14.70 11.01 1.98
N GLN A 87 -14.61 11.96 1.03
CA GLN A 87 -15.10 11.71 -0.33
C GLN A 87 -14.37 10.51 -0.94
N LYS A 88 -15.15 9.64 -1.57
CA LYS A 88 -14.66 8.39 -2.13
C LYS A 88 -14.27 8.53 -3.60
N PHE A 89 -13.27 7.75 -4.01
CA PHE A 89 -12.97 7.52 -5.41
C PHE A 89 -13.90 6.45 -5.99
N ASN A 90 -14.05 6.42 -7.31
CA ASN A 90 -14.79 5.38 -7.99
C ASN A 90 -14.08 4.01 -7.89
N ASP A 91 -14.75 2.94 -8.33
CA ASP A 91 -14.26 1.58 -8.22
C ASP A 91 -12.92 1.37 -8.93
N GLN A 92 -12.74 1.95 -10.10
CA GLN A 92 -11.50 1.79 -10.87
C GLN A 92 -10.29 2.44 -10.17
N VAL A 93 -10.47 3.65 -9.66
CA VAL A 93 -9.41 4.35 -8.92
C VAL A 93 -9.17 3.67 -7.58
N SER A 94 -10.23 3.28 -6.88
CA SER A 94 -10.13 2.53 -5.61
C SER A 94 -9.40 1.20 -5.78
N GLU A 95 -9.66 0.47 -6.86
CA GLU A 95 -8.95 -0.78 -7.19
C GLU A 95 -7.45 -0.53 -7.34
N ARG A 96 -7.06 0.48 -8.11
CA ARG A 96 -5.65 0.81 -8.29
C ARG A 96 -4.98 1.25 -7.00
N ILE A 97 -5.65 2.05 -6.18
CA ILE A 97 -5.13 2.47 -4.87
C ILE A 97 -4.89 1.23 -3.99
N VAL A 98 -5.88 0.34 -3.86
CA VAL A 98 -5.76 -0.88 -3.06
C VAL A 98 -4.63 -1.78 -3.58
N SER A 99 -4.55 -1.98 -4.88
CA SER A 99 -3.54 -2.83 -5.51
C SER A 99 -2.12 -2.29 -5.32
N ILE A 100 -1.93 -0.97 -5.46
CA ILE A 100 -0.62 -0.33 -5.25
C ILE A 100 -0.27 -0.31 -3.75
N ALA A 101 -1.22 -0.03 -2.88
CA ALA A 101 -1.00 -0.05 -1.43
C ALA A 101 -0.67 -1.46 -0.93
N ASP A 102 -1.30 -2.50 -1.48
CA ASP A 102 -0.97 -3.91 -1.21
C ASP A 102 0.47 -4.26 -1.62
N LEU A 103 0.89 -3.79 -2.78
CA LEU A 103 2.27 -3.94 -3.25
C LEU A 103 3.27 -3.25 -2.32
N TYR A 104 2.99 -2.02 -1.89
CA TYR A 104 3.84 -1.29 -0.94
C TYR A 104 3.89 -1.96 0.43
N ALA A 105 2.75 -2.47 0.93
CA ALA A 105 2.71 -3.21 2.19
C ALA A 105 3.61 -4.45 2.15
N PHE A 106 3.57 -5.20 1.05
CA PHE A 106 4.43 -6.35 0.84
C PHE A 106 5.91 -5.95 0.72
N GLY A 107 6.21 -4.89 -0.02
CA GLY A 107 7.57 -4.37 -0.12
C GLY A 107 8.14 -3.92 1.22
N TYR A 108 7.35 -3.25 2.03
CA TYR A 108 7.77 -2.82 3.38
C TYR A 108 8.06 -4.01 4.32
N GLU A 109 7.25 -5.06 4.21
CA GLU A 109 7.47 -6.30 4.96
C GLU A 109 8.81 -6.94 4.58
N VAL A 110 9.07 -7.08 3.28
CA VAL A 110 10.28 -7.75 2.76
C VAL A 110 11.55 -6.93 2.98
N PHE A 111 11.49 -5.63 2.77
CA PHE A 111 12.66 -4.74 2.94
C PHE A 111 12.95 -4.38 4.39
N GLU A 112 11.95 -4.51 5.29
CA GLU A 112 12.03 -4.11 6.70
C GLU A 112 12.44 -2.63 6.92
N ASP A 113 12.43 -1.83 5.85
CA ASP A 113 12.81 -0.42 5.82
C ASP A 113 11.98 0.31 4.74
N LYS A 114 11.06 1.14 5.19
CA LYS A 114 10.15 1.89 4.31
C LYS A 114 10.90 2.84 3.39
N THR A 115 11.85 3.58 3.91
CA THR A 115 12.66 4.54 3.13
C THR A 115 13.41 3.83 2.02
N ARG A 116 14.08 2.73 2.36
CA ARG A 116 14.82 1.92 1.40
C ARG A 116 13.91 1.36 0.30
N PHE A 117 12.72 0.86 0.66
CA PHE A 117 11.77 0.39 -0.34
C PHE A 117 11.24 1.53 -1.22
N ASN A 118 10.89 2.68 -0.61
CA ASN A 118 10.44 3.84 -1.37
C ASN A 118 11.49 4.30 -2.41
N GLU A 119 12.75 4.32 -2.04
CA GLU A 119 13.86 4.63 -2.96
C GLU A 119 14.02 3.57 -4.04
N TRP A 120 13.95 2.28 -3.66
CA TRP A 120 14.07 1.16 -4.59
C TRP A 120 13.02 1.21 -5.71
N MET A 121 11.82 1.66 -5.41
CA MET A 121 10.74 1.80 -6.41
C MET A 121 11.09 2.77 -7.55
N PHE A 122 12.07 3.66 -7.35
CA PHE A 122 12.51 4.66 -8.34
C PHE A 122 13.89 4.39 -8.95
N LEU A 123 14.48 3.23 -8.69
CA LEU A 123 15.76 2.85 -9.26
C LEU A 123 15.58 1.81 -10.37
N PRO A 124 16.34 1.91 -11.49
CA PRO A 124 16.34 0.87 -12.52
C PRO A 124 16.69 -0.49 -11.94
N ASN A 125 15.98 -1.53 -12.38
CA ASN A 125 16.16 -2.87 -11.84
C ASN A 125 16.38 -3.90 -12.95
N GLN A 126 17.49 -4.64 -12.91
CA GLN A 126 17.81 -5.66 -13.92
C GLN A 126 16.80 -6.81 -13.94
N GLY A 127 16.20 -7.15 -12.79
CA GLY A 127 15.13 -8.14 -12.71
C GLY A 127 13.85 -7.75 -13.44
N LEU A 128 13.72 -6.48 -13.81
CA LEU A 128 12.64 -5.93 -14.64
C LEU A 128 13.14 -5.48 -16.03
N GLY A 129 14.25 -6.04 -16.51
CA GLY A 129 14.82 -5.66 -17.81
C GLY A 129 15.40 -4.25 -17.85
N GLY A 130 15.78 -3.67 -16.70
CA GLY A 130 16.28 -2.32 -16.58
C GLY A 130 15.20 -1.26 -16.34
N GLU A 131 13.92 -1.65 -16.30
CA GLU A 131 12.81 -0.74 -15.98
C GLU A 131 12.85 -0.26 -14.54
N VAL A 132 12.34 0.93 -14.32
CA VAL A 132 12.10 1.48 -12.98
C VAL A 132 10.78 0.90 -12.47
N PRO A 133 10.74 0.25 -11.30
CA PRO A 133 9.51 -0.38 -10.80
C PRO A 133 8.29 0.57 -10.82
N PHE A 134 8.47 1.82 -10.38
CA PHE A 134 7.37 2.77 -10.36
C PHE A 134 6.83 3.13 -11.75
N SER A 135 7.63 3.03 -12.80
CA SER A 135 7.19 3.34 -14.17
C SER A 135 6.15 2.36 -14.74
N ILE A 136 6.09 1.15 -14.18
CA ILE A 136 5.16 0.09 -14.62
C ILE A 136 4.04 -0.19 -13.62
N VAL A 137 3.95 0.56 -12.54
CA VAL A 137 2.98 0.32 -11.46
C VAL A 137 1.52 0.62 -11.87
N ASN A 138 1.33 1.43 -12.88
CA ASN A 138 0.01 1.77 -13.42
C ASN A 138 -0.66 0.62 -14.20
N ASN A 139 0.08 -0.43 -14.51
CA ASN A 139 -0.37 -1.61 -15.25
C ASN A 139 -0.48 -2.80 -14.30
N GLN A 140 -1.55 -3.61 -14.43
CA GLN A 140 -1.75 -4.79 -13.61
C GLN A 140 -0.58 -5.78 -13.73
N TYR A 141 -0.14 -6.10 -14.94
CA TYR A 141 0.98 -7.01 -15.17
C TYR A 141 2.30 -6.44 -14.63
N GLY A 142 2.48 -5.11 -14.73
CA GLY A 142 3.61 -4.44 -14.12
C GLY A 142 3.64 -4.63 -12.60
N ARG A 143 2.49 -4.46 -11.93
CA ARG A 143 2.37 -4.72 -10.48
C ARG A 143 2.65 -6.18 -10.12
N GLU A 144 2.20 -7.13 -10.95
CA GLU A 144 2.49 -8.56 -10.76
C GLU A 144 4.00 -8.84 -10.88
N GLU A 145 4.67 -8.29 -11.88
CA GLU A 145 6.12 -8.43 -12.04
C GLU A 145 6.91 -7.84 -10.87
N ILE A 146 6.51 -6.66 -10.39
CA ILE A 146 7.13 -6.05 -9.21
C ILE A 146 6.94 -6.96 -7.97
N LYS A 147 5.74 -7.48 -7.74
CA LYS A 147 5.46 -8.42 -6.64
C LYS A 147 6.28 -9.69 -6.74
N ASN A 148 6.40 -10.26 -7.93
CA ASN A 148 7.23 -11.44 -8.19
C ASN A 148 8.70 -11.15 -7.87
N LEU A 149 9.21 -9.99 -8.25
CA LEU A 149 10.57 -9.58 -7.94
C LEU A 149 10.80 -9.39 -6.45
N ILE A 150 9.88 -8.72 -5.75
CA ILE A 150 9.93 -8.58 -4.28
C ILE A 150 9.92 -9.97 -3.61
N GLY A 151 9.09 -10.89 -4.09
CA GLY A 151 9.05 -12.27 -3.62
C GLY A 151 10.39 -12.99 -3.80
N ARG A 152 11.05 -12.82 -4.95
CA ARG A 152 12.41 -13.36 -5.17
C ARG A 152 13.42 -12.78 -4.19
N ILE A 153 13.35 -11.49 -3.91
CA ILE A 153 14.20 -10.84 -2.91
C ILE A 153 13.96 -11.45 -1.51
N ALA A 154 12.69 -11.66 -1.13
CA ALA A 154 12.31 -12.27 0.14
C ALA A 154 12.91 -13.66 0.35
N TYR A 155 12.99 -14.46 -0.72
CA TYR A 155 13.55 -15.82 -0.68
C TYR A 155 15.05 -15.87 -0.99
N GLY A 156 15.71 -14.72 -1.13
CA GLY A 156 17.14 -14.66 -1.47
C GLY A 156 17.48 -15.18 -2.87
N VAL A 157 16.50 -15.25 -3.77
CA VAL A 157 16.68 -15.67 -5.17
C VAL A 157 16.98 -14.42 -6.00
N TYR A 158 18.25 -14.19 -6.25
CA TYR A 158 18.71 -13.15 -7.18
C TYR A 158 18.87 -13.77 -8.56
N SER A 159 18.18 -13.24 -9.49
CA SER A 159 18.41 -13.57 -10.91
C SER A 159 19.29 -12.51 -11.56
#